data_4743cbecb8229f8d5284df854f74d343
#
_entry.id   4743cbecb8229f8d5284df854f74d343
#
_cell.length_a   1.000
_cell.length_b   1.000
_cell.length_c   1.000
_cell.angle_alpha   90.00
_cell.angle_beta   90.00
_cell.angle_gamma   90.00
#
_symmetry.space_group_name_H-M   'P 1'
#
loop_
_entity.id
_entity.type
_entity.pdbx_description
1 polymer ?
#
loop_
_entity_poly.entity_id
_entity_poly.type
_entity_poly.pdbx_seq_one_letter_code
_entity_poly.pdbx_strand_id
1 'polypeptide(L)'
;AKVSKPIVYEHFGGKEGLYAVVVDREMRALNDTLVAALSAQDVHPRQIVERTALALLTYIEENAEGFQVLVRDSPSTDPSSSFSSLLGDVSMRVGEILSEWFKKQKLPTKGVPYYAQMLVGMTVFTGQYWADQRKVSKEQLAALIVNLAWNGLSRMKAKPELRFEGEKAKKAAQRAAENDGTEETRTESPSAPAPSA
;
A
#
# COMPACT_ATOMS: atom_id res chain seq x y z
N ALA A 1 35.23 17.77 -0.23
CA ALA A 1 36.01 18.36 0.84
C ALA A 1 37.28 17.51 1.05
N LYS A 2 38.46 18.16 1.14
CA LYS A 2 39.76 17.49 1.40
C LYS A 2 39.92 17.28 2.92
N VAL A 3 39.05 16.50 3.51
CA VAL A 3 39.12 16.18 4.97
C VAL A 3 39.40 14.68 5.10
N SER A 4 40.32 14.31 6.00
CA SER A 4 40.68 12.90 6.21
C SER A 4 39.59 12.15 6.97
N LYS A 5 39.44 10.85 6.70
CA LYS A 5 38.45 9.99 7.40
C LYS A 5 38.51 10.07 8.93
N PRO A 6 39.70 10.08 9.57
CA PRO A 6 39.78 10.22 11.05
C PRO A 6 39.15 11.49 11.57
N ILE A 7 39.38 12.64 10.93
CA ILE A 7 38.82 13.93 11.35
C ILE A 7 37.27 13.92 11.24
N VAL A 8 36.73 13.29 10.18
CA VAL A 8 35.29 13.15 10.01
C VAL A 8 34.70 12.28 11.13
N TYR A 9 35.30 11.16 11.43
CA TYR A 9 34.80 10.24 12.48
C TYR A 9 34.93 10.86 13.89
N GLU A 10 35.99 11.62 14.16
CA GLU A 10 36.14 12.35 15.41
C GLU A 10 35.03 13.39 15.59
N HIS A 11 34.71 14.13 14.52
CA HIS A 11 33.65 15.16 14.57
C HIS A 11 32.25 14.58 14.79
N PHE A 12 31.93 13.40 14.25
CA PHE A 12 30.62 12.77 14.32
C PHE A 12 30.50 11.69 15.40
N GLY A 13 31.50 11.53 16.25
CA GLY A 13 31.48 10.49 17.30
C GLY A 13 31.61 9.06 16.76
N GLY A 14 32.32 8.88 15.63
CA GLY A 14 32.55 7.60 15.00
C GLY A 14 31.74 7.35 13.71
N LYS A 15 31.85 6.15 13.20
CA LYS A 15 31.14 5.71 11.98
C LYS A 15 29.61 5.73 12.17
N GLU A 16 29.15 5.32 13.33
CA GLU A 16 27.72 5.25 13.68
C GLU A 16 27.10 6.64 13.77
N GLY A 17 27.79 7.60 14.41
CA GLY A 17 27.32 8.98 14.49
C GLY A 17 27.24 9.65 13.12
N LEU A 18 28.26 9.46 12.27
CA LEU A 18 28.22 9.92 10.88
C LEU A 18 27.03 9.30 10.13
N TYR A 19 26.82 8.02 10.29
CA TYR A 19 25.72 7.29 9.65
C TYR A 19 24.35 7.86 10.09
N ALA A 20 24.13 8.06 11.39
CA ALA A 20 22.90 8.63 11.93
C ALA A 20 22.60 10.02 11.33
N VAL A 21 23.61 10.88 11.20
CA VAL A 21 23.46 12.22 10.59
C VAL A 21 23.09 12.13 9.10
N VAL A 22 23.68 11.20 8.36
CA VAL A 22 23.34 10.98 6.94
C VAL A 22 21.88 10.48 6.81
N VAL A 23 21.50 9.48 7.59
CA VAL A 23 20.12 8.95 7.61
C VAL A 23 19.12 10.05 7.95
N ASP A 24 19.35 10.83 9.01
CA ASP A 24 18.46 11.91 9.42
C ASP A 24 18.31 12.99 8.32
N ARG A 25 19.39 13.36 7.65
CA ARG A 25 19.34 14.28 6.52
C ARG A 25 18.51 13.76 5.36
N GLU A 26 18.75 12.51 4.94
CA GLU A 26 18.02 11.89 3.83
C GLU A 26 16.53 11.67 4.18
N MET A 27 16.24 11.31 5.43
CA MET A 27 14.87 11.20 5.95
C MET A 27 14.12 12.53 5.83
N ARG A 28 14.74 13.63 6.27
CA ARG A 28 14.13 14.97 6.16
C ARG A 28 13.91 15.36 4.71
N ALA A 29 14.91 15.18 3.85
CA ALA A 29 14.81 15.53 2.44
C ALA A 29 13.68 14.77 1.74
N LEU A 30 13.56 13.47 1.99
CA LEU A 30 12.47 12.65 1.45
C LEU A 30 11.11 13.07 2.03
N ASN A 31 11.02 13.29 3.35
CA ASN A 31 9.80 13.74 3.99
C ASN A 31 9.31 15.06 3.40
N ASP A 32 10.18 16.06 3.31
CA ASP A 32 9.85 17.40 2.78
C ASP A 32 9.35 17.30 1.32
N THR A 33 10.01 16.46 0.51
CA THR A 33 9.62 16.20 -0.87
C THR A 33 8.21 15.60 -0.95
N LEU A 34 7.90 14.60 -0.13
CA LEU A 34 6.60 13.94 -0.15
C LEU A 34 5.50 14.80 0.47
N VAL A 35 5.77 15.51 1.56
CA VAL A 35 4.82 16.45 2.17
C VAL A 35 4.46 17.56 1.19
N ALA A 36 5.42 18.14 0.49
CA ALA A 36 5.16 19.16 -0.53
C ALA A 36 4.25 18.64 -1.66
N ALA A 37 4.50 17.41 -2.14
CA ALA A 37 3.69 16.79 -3.18
C ALA A 37 2.25 16.48 -2.72
N LEU A 38 2.07 16.04 -1.47
CA LEU A 38 0.78 15.71 -0.87
C LEU A 38 -0.03 16.94 -0.43
N SER A 39 0.62 18.09 -0.20
CA SER A 39 -0.02 19.31 0.31
C SER A 39 -0.65 20.19 -0.77
N ALA A 40 -0.67 19.75 -2.02
CA ALA A 40 -1.29 20.49 -3.12
C ALA A 40 -2.80 20.65 -2.88
N GLN A 41 -3.25 21.91 -2.74
CA GLN A 41 -4.67 22.25 -2.57
C GLN A 41 -5.34 22.46 -3.93
N ASP A 42 -6.66 22.28 -3.97
CA ASP A 42 -7.53 22.52 -5.14
C ASP A 42 -7.14 21.75 -6.41
N VAL A 43 -6.48 20.58 -6.26
CA VAL A 43 -6.16 19.70 -7.37
C VAL A 43 -7.00 18.44 -7.34
N HIS A 44 -7.22 17.87 -8.53
CA HIS A 44 -7.92 16.59 -8.63
C HIS A 44 -7.13 15.47 -7.91
N PRO A 45 -7.77 14.55 -7.16
CA PRO A 45 -7.08 13.49 -6.42
C PRO A 45 -6.10 12.67 -7.25
N ARG A 46 -6.40 12.44 -8.53
CA ARG A 46 -5.48 11.79 -9.47
C ARG A 46 -4.16 12.56 -9.60
N GLN A 47 -4.21 13.88 -9.65
CA GLN A 47 -3.01 14.72 -9.77
C GLN A 47 -2.14 14.64 -8.52
N ILE A 48 -2.73 14.42 -7.34
CA ILE A 48 -1.97 14.19 -6.10
C ILE A 48 -1.17 12.90 -6.24
N VAL A 49 -1.80 11.81 -6.73
CA VAL A 49 -1.11 10.54 -6.97
C VAL A 49 0.03 10.71 -7.99
N GLU A 50 -0.21 11.44 -9.09
CA GLU A 50 0.80 11.73 -10.12
C GLU A 50 1.99 12.49 -9.55
N ARG A 51 1.73 13.59 -8.84
CA ARG A 51 2.78 14.43 -8.24
C ARG A 51 3.59 13.68 -7.19
N THR A 52 2.92 12.91 -6.33
CA THR A 52 3.60 12.16 -5.27
C THR A 52 4.47 11.04 -5.85
N ALA A 53 3.98 10.31 -6.85
CA ALA A 53 4.77 9.30 -7.54
C ALA A 53 6.00 9.90 -8.22
N LEU A 54 5.82 11.00 -8.97
CA LEU A 54 6.93 11.70 -9.62
C LEU A 54 7.92 12.28 -8.61
N ALA A 55 7.45 12.86 -7.51
CA ALA A 55 8.30 13.41 -6.47
C ALA A 55 9.20 12.34 -5.85
N LEU A 56 8.64 11.18 -5.48
CA LEU A 56 9.41 10.05 -4.98
C LEU A 56 10.44 9.55 -6.00
N LEU A 57 10.02 9.33 -7.24
CA LEU A 57 10.92 8.81 -8.29
C LEU A 57 12.02 9.81 -8.65
N THR A 58 11.73 11.10 -8.62
CA THR A 58 12.74 12.16 -8.81
C THR A 58 13.74 12.16 -7.65
N TYR A 59 13.26 12.06 -6.40
CA TYR A 59 14.14 11.93 -5.25
C TYR A 59 15.07 10.71 -5.37
N ILE A 60 14.53 9.55 -5.74
CA ILE A 60 15.30 8.30 -5.95
C ILE A 60 16.34 8.48 -7.08
N GLU A 61 16.00 9.19 -8.15
CA GLU A 61 16.92 9.43 -9.27
C GLU A 61 18.08 10.35 -8.89
N GLU A 62 17.78 11.42 -8.17
CA GLU A 62 18.74 12.45 -7.78
C GLU A 62 19.58 12.06 -6.56
N ASN A 63 19.04 11.21 -5.68
CA ASN A 63 19.65 10.81 -4.40
C ASN A 63 19.76 9.28 -4.25
N ALA A 64 20.19 8.58 -5.30
CA ALA A 64 20.19 7.12 -5.34
C ALA A 64 20.96 6.46 -4.17
N GLU A 65 22.14 6.99 -3.82
CA GLU A 65 22.93 6.48 -2.70
C GLU A 65 22.26 6.74 -1.36
N GLY A 66 21.73 7.94 -1.15
CA GLY A 66 20.98 8.32 0.06
C GLY A 66 19.74 7.46 0.24
N PHE A 67 18.99 7.23 -0.82
CA PHE A 67 17.81 6.36 -0.80
C PHE A 67 18.17 4.90 -0.48
N GLN A 68 19.28 4.38 -1.02
CA GLN A 68 19.76 3.04 -0.66
C GLN A 68 20.14 2.93 0.82
N VAL A 69 20.72 3.99 1.40
CA VAL A 69 21.01 4.03 2.85
C VAL A 69 19.72 3.94 3.67
N LEU A 70 18.68 4.69 3.28
CA LEU A 70 17.38 4.64 3.97
C LEU A 70 16.72 3.26 3.92
N VAL A 71 16.80 2.59 2.78
CA VAL A 71 16.10 1.31 2.54
C VAL A 71 16.82 0.12 3.14
N ARG A 72 18.16 0.08 3.03
CA ARG A 72 18.97 -1.09 3.44
C ARG A 72 19.25 -1.16 4.93
N ASP A 73 19.43 -0.02 5.53
CA ASP A 73 20.01 0.06 6.87
C ASP A 73 19.17 0.98 7.75
N SER A 74 18.00 0.53 8.18
CA SER A 74 17.32 1.14 9.32
C SER A 74 17.61 0.39 10.63
N PRO A 75 18.86 0.24 11.10
CA PRO A 75 19.16 -0.09 12.47
C PRO A 75 19.15 1.22 13.25
N SER A 76 17.99 1.87 13.32
CA SER A 76 17.87 3.01 14.22
C SER A 76 17.75 2.47 15.63
N THR A 77 18.67 2.88 16.48
CA THR A 77 18.54 2.80 17.94
C THR A 77 17.29 3.54 18.43
N ASP A 78 16.71 4.38 17.59
CA ASP A 78 15.43 5.07 17.81
C ASP A 78 14.41 4.63 16.73
N PRO A 79 13.38 3.85 17.11
CA PRO A 79 12.32 3.42 16.20
C PRO A 79 11.53 4.59 15.57
N SER A 80 11.52 5.78 16.19
CA SER A 80 10.82 6.95 15.67
C SER A 80 11.51 7.62 14.49
N SER A 81 12.81 7.38 14.31
CA SER A 81 13.62 7.92 13.20
C SER A 81 13.87 6.90 12.10
N SER A 82 13.09 5.83 12.03
CA SER A 82 13.25 4.79 11.01
C SER A 82 12.52 5.14 9.71
N PHE A 83 13.02 4.60 8.60
CA PHE A 83 12.32 4.69 7.30
C PHE A 83 10.88 4.17 7.37
N SER A 84 10.64 3.15 8.19
CA SER A 84 9.29 2.64 8.46
C SER A 84 8.39 3.67 9.14
N SER A 85 8.91 4.47 10.07
CA SER A 85 8.18 5.57 10.72
C SER A 85 7.79 6.64 9.69
N LEU A 86 8.73 7.06 8.83
CA LEU A 86 8.43 7.99 7.74
C LEU A 86 7.31 7.46 6.83
N LEU A 87 7.37 6.18 6.44
CA LEU A 87 6.32 5.58 5.62
C LEU A 87 4.97 5.52 6.36
N GLY A 88 5.00 5.36 7.68
CA GLY A 88 3.82 5.44 8.53
C GLY A 88 3.17 6.83 8.48
N ASP A 89 3.97 7.89 8.65
CA ASP A 89 3.51 9.29 8.59
C ASP A 89 2.95 9.65 7.21
N VAL A 90 3.65 9.24 6.14
CA VAL A 90 3.18 9.41 4.75
C VAL A 90 1.86 8.67 4.54
N SER A 91 1.74 7.43 5.05
CA SER A 91 0.50 6.64 4.93
C SER A 91 -0.65 7.28 5.69
N MET A 92 -0.40 7.88 6.85
CA MET A 92 -1.40 8.63 7.62
C MET A 92 -1.90 9.82 6.80
N ARG A 93 -1.01 10.61 6.21
CA ARG A 93 -1.37 11.76 5.36
C ARG A 93 -2.16 11.35 4.11
N VAL A 94 -1.73 10.28 3.43
CA VAL A 94 -2.49 9.69 2.30
C VAL A 94 -3.87 9.23 2.76
N GLY A 95 -3.97 8.65 3.96
CA GLY A 95 -5.23 8.23 4.58
C GLY A 95 -6.20 9.38 4.83
N GLU A 96 -5.73 10.55 5.28
CA GLU A 96 -6.54 11.76 5.43
C GLU A 96 -7.14 12.20 4.08
N ILE A 97 -6.31 12.30 3.04
CA ILE A 97 -6.74 12.68 1.69
C ILE A 97 -7.76 11.68 1.14
N LEU A 98 -7.49 10.38 1.29
CA LEU A 98 -8.42 9.34 0.87
C LEU A 98 -9.74 9.37 1.66
N SER A 99 -9.70 9.67 2.96
CA SER A 99 -10.90 9.75 3.80
C SER A 99 -11.86 10.83 3.32
N GLU A 100 -11.33 11.99 2.97
CA GLU A 100 -12.14 13.08 2.40
C GLU A 100 -12.73 12.69 1.05
N TRP A 101 -11.94 12.06 0.18
CA TRP A 101 -12.42 11.60 -1.11
C TRP A 101 -13.49 10.50 -0.96
N PHE A 102 -13.30 9.51 -0.06
CA PHE A 102 -14.27 8.45 0.23
C PHE A 102 -15.60 9.03 0.74
N LYS A 103 -15.55 10.03 1.64
CA LYS A 103 -16.75 10.73 2.12
C LYS A 103 -17.52 11.40 0.96
N LYS A 104 -16.81 12.10 0.07
CA LYS A 104 -17.40 12.73 -1.13
C LYS A 104 -18.04 11.69 -2.06
N GLN A 105 -17.47 10.50 -2.18
CA GLN A 105 -17.99 9.39 -3.00
C GLN A 105 -19.00 8.49 -2.27
N LYS A 106 -19.35 8.82 -1.02
CA LYS A 106 -20.24 8.00 -0.15
C LYS A 106 -19.73 6.56 0.05
N LEU A 107 -18.42 6.37 0.06
CA LEU A 107 -17.76 5.09 0.31
C LEU A 107 -17.45 4.91 1.80
N PRO A 108 -17.46 3.67 2.34
CA PRO A 108 -17.10 3.39 3.72
C PRO A 108 -15.62 3.72 3.99
N THR A 109 -15.34 4.52 5.02
CA THR A 109 -13.98 4.94 5.36
C THR A 109 -13.16 3.92 6.14
N LYS A 110 -13.78 2.84 6.66
CA LYS A 110 -13.12 1.80 7.47
C LYS A 110 -11.92 1.14 6.76
N GLY A 111 -11.98 1.03 5.43
CA GLY A 111 -10.91 0.44 4.60
C GLY A 111 -9.78 1.41 4.24
N VAL A 112 -9.94 2.71 4.49
CA VAL A 112 -8.99 3.75 4.05
C VAL A 112 -7.57 3.52 4.55
N PRO A 113 -7.27 3.14 5.81
CA PRO A 113 -5.92 2.90 6.25
C PRO A 113 -5.20 1.82 5.42
N TYR A 114 -5.91 0.75 5.04
CA TYR A 114 -5.35 -0.31 4.20
C TYR A 114 -5.05 0.18 2.78
N TYR A 115 -5.95 0.97 2.18
CA TYR A 115 -5.72 1.55 0.86
C TYR A 115 -4.55 2.54 0.86
N ALA A 116 -4.38 3.33 1.92
CA ALA A 116 -3.23 4.21 2.07
C ALA A 116 -1.93 3.39 2.12
N GLN A 117 -1.87 2.33 2.92
CA GLN A 117 -0.72 1.43 2.99
C GLN A 117 -0.43 0.75 1.64
N MET A 118 -1.47 0.31 0.91
CA MET A 118 -1.31 -0.27 -0.43
C MET A 118 -0.69 0.72 -1.41
N LEU A 119 -1.17 1.97 -1.43
CA LEU A 119 -0.65 3.00 -2.32
C LEU A 119 0.80 3.36 -2.01
N VAL A 120 1.13 3.58 -0.74
CA VAL A 120 2.48 3.91 -0.31
C VAL A 120 3.42 2.74 -0.57
N GLY A 121 3.06 1.53 -0.14
CA GLY A 121 3.86 0.32 -0.36
C GLY A 121 4.10 0.06 -1.84
N MET A 122 3.06 0.08 -2.67
CA MET A 122 3.18 -0.11 -4.11
C MET A 122 4.18 0.89 -4.72
N THR A 123 4.06 2.18 -4.40
CA THR A 123 4.91 3.23 -4.97
C THR A 123 6.36 3.09 -4.50
N VAL A 124 6.57 2.84 -3.20
CA VAL A 124 7.92 2.70 -2.61
C VAL A 124 8.62 1.44 -3.13
N PHE A 125 7.99 0.27 -3.06
CA PHE A 125 8.62 -0.97 -3.53
C PHE A 125 8.88 -0.97 -5.03
N THR A 126 7.98 -0.37 -5.82
CA THR A 126 8.20 -0.21 -7.26
C THR A 126 9.35 0.77 -7.55
N GLY A 127 9.44 1.86 -6.77
CA GLY A 127 10.55 2.81 -6.84
C GLY A 127 11.90 2.17 -6.48
N GLN A 128 11.94 1.33 -5.45
CA GLN A 128 13.14 0.56 -5.08
C GLN A 128 13.59 -0.36 -6.21
N TYR A 129 12.67 -1.15 -6.77
CA TYR A 129 12.96 -2.02 -7.90
C TYR A 129 13.47 -1.24 -9.11
N TRP A 130 12.85 -0.09 -9.40
CA TRP A 130 13.25 0.77 -10.51
C TRP A 130 14.64 1.38 -10.30
N ALA A 131 15.01 1.76 -9.06
CA ALA A 131 16.32 2.31 -8.75
C ALA A 131 17.47 1.42 -9.22
N ASP A 132 17.28 0.10 -9.13
CA ASP A 132 18.28 -0.89 -9.54
C ASP A 132 18.26 -1.18 -11.06
N GLN A 133 17.11 -1.08 -11.72
CA GLN A 133 16.93 -1.52 -13.12
C GLN A 133 16.95 -0.37 -14.13
N ARG A 134 16.30 0.75 -13.83
CA ARG A 134 16.16 1.99 -14.66
C ARG A 134 15.85 1.72 -16.16
N LYS A 135 15.04 0.69 -16.44
CA LYS A 135 14.67 0.30 -17.82
C LYS A 135 13.65 1.22 -18.48
N VAL A 136 12.90 1.96 -17.68
CA VAL A 136 11.90 2.96 -18.11
C VAL A 136 12.22 4.29 -17.48
N SER A 137 11.75 5.40 -18.05
CA SER A 137 11.92 6.71 -17.42
C SER A 137 11.05 6.84 -16.17
N LYS A 138 11.36 7.79 -15.29
CA LYS A 138 10.55 8.07 -14.09
C LYS A 138 9.13 8.47 -14.44
N GLU A 139 8.94 9.21 -15.53
CA GLU A 139 7.63 9.62 -16.02
C GLU A 139 6.80 8.43 -16.50
N GLN A 140 7.43 7.51 -17.23
CA GLN A 140 6.79 6.26 -17.66
C GLN A 140 6.39 5.40 -16.46
N LEU A 141 7.28 5.27 -15.47
CA LEU A 141 6.97 4.51 -14.26
C LEU A 141 5.86 5.16 -13.44
N ALA A 142 5.92 6.50 -13.25
CA ALA A 142 4.85 7.23 -12.59
C ALA A 142 3.50 7.02 -13.29
N ALA A 143 3.48 7.05 -14.62
CA ALA A 143 2.26 6.79 -15.40
C ALA A 143 1.72 5.36 -15.17
N LEU A 144 2.59 4.34 -15.06
CA LEU A 144 2.17 2.96 -14.75
C LEU A 144 1.57 2.86 -13.35
N ILE A 145 2.22 3.46 -12.34
CA ILE A 145 1.73 3.50 -10.96
C ILE A 145 0.35 4.18 -10.90
N VAL A 146 0.24 5.36 -11.51
CA VAL A 146 -1.00 6.14 -11.54
C VAL A 146 -2.11 5.39 -12.27
N ASN A 147 -1.80 4.77 -13.39
CA ASN A 147 -2.78 3.98 -14.16
C ASN A 147 -3.37 2.85 -13.30
N LEU A 148 -2.53 2.11 -12.58
CA LEU A 148 -2.98 1.03 -11.70
C LEU A 148 -3.78 1.58 -10.50
N ALA A 149 -3.21 2.55 -9.78
CA ALA A 149 -3.81 3.14 -8.60
C ALA A 149 -5.15 3.82 -8.91
N TRP A 150 -5.19 4.67 -9.94
CA TRP A 150 -6.38 5.46 -10.27
C TRP A 150 -7.51 4.59 -10.83
N ASN A 151 -7.23 3.62 -11.68
CA ASN A 151 -8.25 2.70 -12.19
C ASN A 151 -8.85 1.83 -11.07
N GLY A 152 -8.06 1.48 -10.06
CA GLY A 152 -8.56 0.83 -8.85
C GLY A 152 -9.45 1.77 -8.02
N LEU A 153 -8.92 2.93 -7.65
CA LEU A 153 -9.61 3.91 -6.80
C LEU A 153 -10.92 4.43 -7.44
N SER A 154 -10.92 4.75 -8.73
CA SER A 154 -12.10 5.32 -9.41
C SER A 154 -13.28 4.35 -9.55
N ARG A 155 -13.05 3.05 -9.37
CA ARG A 155 -14.07 1.99 -9.51
C ARG A 155 -14.29 1.20 -8.23
N MET A 156 -14.00 1.78 -7.08
CA MET A 156 -14.14 1.09 -5.81
C MET A 156 -15.59 0.75 -5.49
N LYS A 157 -15.79 -0.45 -4.96
CA LYS A 157 -17.09 -0.89 -4.46
C LYS A 157 -17.18 -0.60 -2.96
N ALA A 158 -18.38 -0.18 -2.51
CA ALA A 158 -18.64 0.04 -1.08
C ALA A 158 -18.50 -1.25 -0.24
N LYS A 159 -18.78 -2.40 -0.85
CA LYS A 159 -18.64 -3.73 -0.25
C LYS A 159 -17.86 -4.62 -1.23
N PRO A 160 -16.52 -4.67 -1.14
CA PRO A 160 -15.73 -5.58 -1.93
C PRO A 160 -15.91 -7.02 -1.41
N GLU A 161 -16.14 -7.96 -2.33
CA GLU A 161 -16.32 -9.39 -2.03
C GLU A 161 -15.37 -10.23 -2.87
N LEU A 162 -14.87 -11.33 -2.29
CA LEU A 162 -14.05 -12.30 -3.01
C LEU A 162 -14.98 -13.18 -3.87
N ARG A 163 -14.87 -13.07 -5.19
CA ARG A 163 -15.75 -13.81 -6.12
C ARG A 163 -15.70 -15.32 -5.92
N PHE A 164 -14.53 -15.87 -5.65
CA PHE A 164 -14.36 -17.32 -5.48
C PHE A 164 -15.02 -17.89 -4.22
N GLU A 165 -15.03 -17.13 -3.13
CA GLU A 165 -15.71 -17.54 -1.89
C GLU A 165 -17.22 -17.37 -1.99
N GLY A 166 -17.70 -16.31 -2.64
CA GLY A 166 -19.13 -16.12 -2.92
C GLY A 166 -19.71 -17.23 -3.79
N GLU A 167 -18.99 -17.73 -4.79
CA GLU A 167 -19.42 -18.88 -5.61
C GLU A 167 -19.39 -20.21 -4.83
N LYS A 168 -18.35 -20.42 -4.00
CA LYS A 168 -18.27 -21.61 -3.14
C LYS A 168 -19.40 -21.63 -2.11
N ALA A 169 -19.69 -20.50 -1.48
CA ALA A 169 -20.79 -20.39 -0.52
C ALA A 169 -22.15 -20.61 -1.19
N LYS A 170 -22.38 -20.06 -2.39
CA LYS A 170 -23.60 -20.30 -3.17
C LYS A 170 -23.75 -21.77 -3.57
N LYS A 171 -22.66 -22.41 -4.04
CA LYS A 171 -22.68 -23.84 -4.39
C LYS A 171 -22.87 -24.73 -3.17
N ALA A 172 -22.31 -24.36 -2.02
CA ALA A 172 -22.51 -25.09 -0.77
C ALA A 172 -23.96 -24.96 -0.27
N ALA A 173 -24.55 -23.77 -0.31
CA ALA A 173 -25.94 -23.52 0.02
C ALA A 173 -26.93 -24.26 -0.92
N GLN A 174 -26.66 -24.28 -2.23
CA GLN A 174 -27.43 -25.02 -3.20
C GLN A 174 -27.37 -26.52 -2.95
N ARG A 175 -26.20 -27.10 -2.69
CA ARG A 175 -26.04 -28.52 -2.36
C ARG A 175 -26.74 -28.92 -1.04
N ALA A 176 -26.71 -28.02 -0.05
CA ALA A 176 -27.45 -28.26 1.21
C ALA A 176 -28.94 -28.27 0.99
N ALA A 177 -29.49 -27.37 0.19
CA ALA A 177 -30.92 -27.33 -0.16
C ALA A 177 -31.36 -28.52 -1.02
N GLU A 178 -30.52 -29.01 -1.92
CA GLU A 178 -30.79 -30.21 -2.73
C GLU A 178 -30.81 -31.52 -1.88
N ASN A 179 -29.93 -31.61 -0.87
CA ASN A 179 -29.89 -32.76 0.03
C ASN A 179 -31.10 -32.79 0.99
N ASP A 180 -31.54 -31.63 1.48
CA ASP A 180 -32.69 -31.53 2.37
C ASP A 180 -34.00 -31.95 1.66
N GLY A 181 -34.16 -31.55 0.38
CA GLY A 181 -35.30 -31.93 -0.45
C GLY A 181 -35.33 -33.42 -0.85
N THR A 182 -34.21 -34.15 -0.74
CA THR A 182 -34.15 -35.59 -1.04
C THR A 182 -34.41 -36.47 0.16
N GLU A 183 -34.29 -35.97 1.38
CA GLU A 183 -34.66 -36.71 2.61
C GLU A 183 -36.17 -36.69 2.90
N GLU A 184 -36.87 -35.58 2.57
CA GLU A 184 -38.33 -35.52 2.74
C GLU A 184 -39.10 -36.48 1.80
N THR A 185 -38.58 -36.76 0.61
CA THR A 185 -39.22 -37.68 -0.33
C THR A 185 -39.00 -39.17 -0.03
N ARG A 186 -38.15 -39.50 0.94
CA ARG A 186 -37.83 -40.91 1.30
C ARG A 186 -38.61 -41.47 2.47
N THR A 187 -39.41 -40.66 3.18
CA THR A 187 -40.20 -41.06 4.36
C THR A 187 -41.65 -41.34 4.06
N GLU A 188 -42.15 -41.11 2.85
CA GLU A 188 -43.51 -41.49 2.43
C GLU A 188 -43.53 -42.70 1.48
N SER A 189 -43.24 -43.88 2.01
CA SER A 189 -43.65 -45.13 1.37
C SER A 189 -44.82 -45.74 2.14
N PRO A 190 -45.99 -45.91 1.54
CA PRO A 190 -47.13 -46.51 2.24
C PRO A 190 -46.87 -48.00 2.43
N SER A 191 -47.10 -48.46 3.68
CA SER A 191 -47.13 -49.87 4.04
C SER A 191 -48.23 -50.59 3.30
N ALA A 192 -47.91 -51.65 2.56
CA ALA A 192 -48.82 -52.52 1.90
C ALA A 192 -49.66 -53.34 2.97
N PRO A 193 -50.94 -53.56 2.73
CA PRO A 193 -51.77 -54.39 3.64
C PRO A 193 -51.48 -55.90 3.50
N ALA A 194 -51.41 -56.58 4.61
CA ALA A 194 -51.23 -58.03 4.69
C ALA A 194 -52.45 -58.81 4.13
N PRO A 195 -52.27 -59.96 3.47
CA PRO A 195 -53.30 -60.75 2.97
C PRO A 195 -53.96 -61.60 4.13
N SER A 196 -55.26 -61.52 4.24
CA SER A 196 -56.09 -62.41 5.08
C SER A 196 -56.33 -63.71 4.32
N ALA A 197 -56.09 -64.82 5.01
CA ALA A 197 -56.61 -66.10 4.72
C ALA A 197 -57.44 -66.63 5.89
#